data_72c392331a34e15793a66d523f67220f
#
_entry.id   72c392331a34e15793a66d523f67220f
#
_cell.length_a   1.000
_cell.length_b   1.000
_cell.length_c   1.000
_cell.angle_alpha   90.00
_cell.angle_beta   90.00
_cell.angle_gamma   90.00
#
_symmetry.space_group_name_H-M   'P 1'
#
loop_
_entity.id
_entity.type
_entity.pdbx_description
1 polymer ?
#
loop_
_entity_poly.entity_id
_entity_poly.type
_entity_poly.pdbx_seq_one_letter_code
_entity_poly.pdbx_strand_id
1 'polypeptide(L)'
;MLGFTNIDDKGQEGIELGWQDILAGKSGSRRVIKDRKGRIVEDIESILKSKPGKDIALSLDSKIQYRAYRELKLAMDTHKAKAGGIVVLDSQTGEVLALVNLPTYNPNNRTGRNGRKARNRVLTDIFEPGSTMKPFTVASALEAGKIKPDTEFNIAPGTITIGRRTIRDAHAVSIEEGLVTVEQVIQRSSNVGTVKISKLLPAQTMWETLNNSGFGASTGSGFPGEVKGMLHLPPWRPIRQATMSYGHGIAVNLLQLARAYTLFSEEGKLKPVSLLKIDTPPAGEQVISRKTALAVSKMLEMVVAKGGTAPLAQIEGYRVAGKTGTTHKVKAGGGYEKKKYVAS
;
A
#
# COMPACT_ATOMS: atom_id res chain seq x y z
N MET A 1 8.57 -12.62 -0.12
CA MET A 1 8.46 -12.18 -1.52
C MET A 1 8.94 -13.24 -2.51
N LEU A 2 10.17 -13.79 -2.37
CA LEU A 2 10.73 -14.75 -3.32
C LEU A 2 9.82 -15.96 -3.56
N GLY A 3 9.28 -16.55 -2.52
CA GLY A 3 8.51 -17.76 -2.63
C GLY A 3 9.35 -19.01 -2.43
N PHE A 4 8.90 -20.10 -2.97
CA PHE A 4 9.60 -21.40 -2.95
C PHE A 4 9.04 -22.33 -4.03
N THR A 5 9.82 -23.34 -4.36
CA THR A 5 9.43 -24.43 -5.28
C THR A 5 9.07 -25.72 -4.51
N ASN A 6 8.36 -26.62 -5.16
CA ASN A 6 8.17 -27.99 -4.70
C ASN A 6 9.38 -28.87 -5.03
N ILE A 7 9.25 -30.21 -4.87
CA ILE A 7 10.33 -31.17 -5.16
C ILE A 7 10.61 -31.32 -6.67
N ASP A 8 9.67 -30.91 -7.52
CA ASP A 8 9.78 -30.94 -8.98
C ASP A 8 10.20 -29.59 -9.55
N ASP A 9 10.75 -28.69 -8.70
CA ASP A 9 11.16 -27.31 -9.01
C ASP A 9 10.06 -26.41 -9.59
N LYS A 10 8.78 -26.75 -9.29
CA LYS A 10 7.63 -25.92 -9.65
C LYS A 10 7.36 -24.88 -8.57
N GLY A 11 7.26 -23.61 -8.95
CA GLY A 11 6.95 -22.50 -8.07
C GLY A 11 5.60 -22.69 -7.36
N GLN A 12 5.59 -22.48 -6.06
CA GLN A 12 4.42 -22.67 -5.21
C GLN A 12 3.90 -21.35 -4.64
N GLU A 13 4.75 -20.35 -4.54
CA GLU A 13 4.43 -19.07 -3.89
C GLU A 13 5.36 -17.97 -4.43
N GLY A 14 4.94 -16.72 -4.33
CA GLY A 14 5.78 -15.55 -4.59
C GLY A 14 6.27 -15.44 -6.03
N ILE A 15 7.48 -14.92 -6.19
CA ILE A 15 8.14 -14.75 -7.48
C ILE A 15 8.34 -16.09 -8.19
N GLU A 16 8.70 -17.15 -7.48
CA GLU A 16 8.84 -18.49 -8.03
C GLU A 16 7.57 -18.98 -8.72
N LEU A 17 6.41 -18.68 -8.17
CA LEU A 17 5.12 -19.00 -8.81
C LEU A 17 4.77 -18.04 -9.94
N GLY A 18 4.89 -16.72 -9.69
CA GLY A 18 4.43 -15.69 -10.64
C GLY A 18 5.21 -15.65 -11.95
N TRP A 19 6.49 -16.05 -11.90
CA TRP A 19 7.40 -16.06 -13.05
C TRP A 19 7.89 -17.47 -13.43
N GLN A 20 7.14 -18.51 -13.02
CA GLN A 20 7.44 -19.92 -13.29
C GLN A 20 7.80 -20.16 -14.76
N ASP A 21 7.04 -19.62 -15.70
CA ASP A 21 7.25 -19.84 -17.15
C ASP A 21 8.59 -19.28 -17.67
N ILE A 22 9.14 -18.29 -17.00
CA ILE A 22 10.46 -17.70 -17.33
C ILE A 22 11.57 -18.47 -16.63
N LEU A 23 11.36 -18.78 -15.33
CA LEU A 23 12.37 -19.40 -14.46
C LEU A 23 12.58 -20.88 -14.75
N ALA A 24 11.52 -21.64 -15.12
CA ALA A 24 11.57 -23.12 -15.20
C ALA A 24 12.20 -23.43 -16.51
N GLY A 25 12.74 -23.25 -17.36
CA GLY A 25 13.27 -23.81 -18.60
C GLY A 25 12.38 -24.89 -19.21
N LYS A 26 12.89 -25.56 -20.20
CA LYS A 26 12.22 -26.69 -20.88
C LYS A 26 13.05 -27.94 -20.72
N SER A 27 12.45 -28.97 -20.14
CA SER A 27 13.07 -30.29 -20.02
C SER A 27 13.38 -30.88 -21.39
N GLY A 28 14.55 -31.44 -21.52
CA GLY A 28 14.90 -32.26 -22.67
C GLY A 28 14.37 -33.69 -22.56
N SER A 29 14.42 -34.43 -23.63
CA SER A 29 14.15 -35.86 -23.63
C SER A 29 15.24 -36.63 -24.42
N ARG A 30 15.60 -37.80 -23.90
CA ARG A 30 16.54 -38.70 -24.56
C ARG A 30 16.08 -40.13 -24.48
N ARG A 31 16.40 -40.90 -25.47
CA ARG A 31 16.19 -42.34 -25.52
C ARG A 31 17.41 -43.03 -24.91
N VAL A 32 17.20 -43.89 -23.94
CA VAL A 32 18.25 -44.58 -23.22
C VAL A 32 17.92 -46.07 -23.08
N ILE A 33 18.93 -46.93 -23.07
CA ILE A 33 18.79 -48.34 -22.66
C ILE A 33 19.05 -48.40 -21.14
N LYS A 34 18.17 -49.07 -20.42
CA LYS A 34 18.31 -49.28 -18.97
C LYS A 34 18.49 -50.76 -18.66
N ASP A 35 19.31 -51.07 -17.68
CA ASP A 35 19.46 -52.42 -17.10
C ASP A 35 18.21 -52.81 -16.29
N ARG A 36 18.17 -54.06 -15.77
CA ARG A 36 17.09 -54.57 -14.90
C ARG A 36 16.92 -53.79 -13.59
N LYS A 37 17.90 -53.01 -13.18
CA LYS A 37 17.89 -52.18 -11.98
C LYS A 37 17.54 -50.72 -12.30
N GLY A 38 17.18 -50.40 -13.56
CA GLY A 38 16.79 -49.04 -13.99
C GLY A 38 17.98 -48.09 -14.22
N ARG A 39 19.23 -48.58 -14.21
CA ARG A 39 20.41 -47.78 -14.48
C ARG A 39 20.61 -47.64 -15.98
N ILE A 40 20.96 -46.43 -16.43
CA ILE A 40 21.24 -46.15 -17.85
C ILE A 40 22.54 -46.85 -18.21
N VAL A 41 22.44 -47.69 -19.25
CA VAL A 41 23.61 -48.47 -19.79
C VAL A 41 24.11 -47.79 -21.04
N GLU A 42 23.22 -47.23 -21.87
CA GLU A 42 23.60 -46.60 -23.13
C GLU A 42 22.62 -45.44 -23.45
N ASP A 43 23.20 -44.34 -23.95
CA ASP A 43 22.44 -43.19 -24.52
C ASP A 43 22.33 -43.40 -26.05
N ILE A 44 21.13 -43.63 -26.57
CA ILE A 44 20.92 -43.91 -28.00
C ILE A 44 20.77 -42.59 -28.77
N GLU A 45 19.93 -41.67 -28.28
CA GLU A 45 19.57 -40.47 -29.02
C GLU A 45 19.04 -39.36 -28.11
N SER A 46 19.46 -38.12 -28.34
CA SER A 46 18.88 -36.94 -27.75
C SER A 46 17.71 -36.47 -28.63
N ILE A 47 16.45 -36.74 -28.20
CA ILE A 47 15.24 -36.40 -28.98
C ILE A 47 14.97 -34.89 -28.87
N LEU A 48 15.17 -34.31 -27.69
CA LEU A 48 14.95 -32.88 -27.44
C LEU A 48 16.04 -32.35 -26.51
N LYS A 49 16.75 -31.30 -26.90
CA LYS A 49 17.71 -30.62 -26.03
C LYS A 49 16.98 -29.82 -24.93
N SER A 50 17.46 -29.94 -23.70
CA SER A 50 16.97 -29.09 -22.62
C SER A 50 17.31 -27.62 -22.88
N LYS A 51 16.43 -26.74 -22.48
CA LYS A 51 16.69 -25.28 -22.48
C LYS A 51 16.63 -24.80 -21.05
N PRO A 52 17.69 -24.16 -20.51
CA PRO A 52 17.66 -23.61 -19.16
C PRO A 52 16.62 -22.50 -19.05
N GLY A 53 16.14 -22.24 -17.85
CA GLY A 53 15.34 -21.08 -17.53
C GLY A 53 16.14 -19.80 -17.70
N LYS A 54 15.45 -18.66 -17.64
CA LYS A 54 16.08 -17.35 -17.72
C LYS A 54 16.17 -16.75 -16.32
N ASP A 55 17.25 -16.04 -16.07
CA ASP A 55 17.41 -15.24 -14.87
C ASP A 55 16.46 -14.02 -14.92
N ILE A 56 15.96 -13.63 -13.76
CA ILE A 56 15.21 -12.39 -13.56
C ILE A 56 15.89 -11.52 -12.52
N ALA A 57 16.05 -10.25 -12.81
CA ALA A 57 16.56 -9.26 -11.86
C ALA A 57 15.37 -8.60 -11.15
N LEU A 58 15.34 -8.69 -9.81
CA LEU A 58 14.35 -8.01 -9.00
C LEU A 58 14.78 -6.56 -8.75
N SER A 59 13.79 -5.69 -8.56
CA SER A 59 13.99 -4.28 -8.18
C SER A 59 14.47 -4.10 -6.74
N LEU A 60 14.45 -5.17 -5.93
CA LEU A 60 14.81 -5.09 -4.52
C LEU A 60 16.26 -4.66 -4.30
N ASP A 61 16.44 -3.61 -3.48
CA ASP A 61 17.75 -3.27 -2.91
C ASP A 61 17.97 -4.06 -1.62
N SER A 62 19.01 -4.86 -1.57
CA SER A 62 19.30 -5.75 -0.43
C SER A 62 19.54 -5.00 0.88
N LYS A 63 20.14 -3.80 0.83
CA LYS A 63 20.42 -2.98 2.00
C LYS A 63 19.13 -2.35 2.54
N ILE A 64 18.28 -1.81 1.67
CA ILE A 64 16.97 -1.24 2.06
C ILE A 64 16.07 -2.35 2.59
N GLN A 65 16.01 -3.50 1.92
CA GLN A 65 15.23 -4.67 2.36
C GLN A 65 15.65 -5.14 3.76
N TYR A 66 16.97 -5.26 4.01
CA TYR A 66 17.48 -5.68 5.31
C TYR A 66 17.19 -4.65 6.42
N ARG A 67 17.38 -3.36 6.13
CA ARG A 67 17.05 -2.29 7.07
C ARG A 67 15.57 -2.30 7.42
N ALA A 68 14.70 -2.33 6.41
CA ALA A 68 13.25 -2.39 6.60
C ALA A 68 12.83 -3.63 7.44
N TYR A 69 13.43 -4.78 7.19
CA TYR A 69 13.18 -5.98 8.00
C TYR A 69 13.57 -5.80 9.47
N ARG A 70 14.76 -5.28 9.73
CA ARG A 70 15.28 -5.07 11.08
C ARG A 70 14.41 -4.09 11.87
N GLU A 71 14.08 -2.95 11.26
CA GLU A 71 13.28 -1.90 11.91
C GLU A 71 11.82 -2.36 12.14
N LEU A 72 11.23 -3.09 11.19
CA LEU A 72 9.91 -3.68 11.39
C LEU A 72 9.91 -4.68 12.54
N LYS A 73 10.94 -5.53 12.63
CA LYS A 73 11.07 -6.50 13.73
C LYS A 73 11.17 -5.79 15.08
N LEU A 74 12.03 -4.77 15.17
CA LEU A 74 12.20 -3.96 16.39
C LEU A 74 10.88 -3.29 16.79
N ALA A 75 10.18 -2.66 15.84
CA ALA A 75 8.90 -2.02 16.10
C ALA A 75 7.84 -3.04 16.57
N MET A 76 7.78 -4.21 15.95
CA MET A 76 6.84 -5.27 16.37
C MET A 76 7.13 -5.79 17.77
N ASP A 77 8.39 -5.98 18.14
CA ASP A 77 8.79 -6.44 19.45
C ASP A 77 8.48 -5.37 20.51
N THR A 78 8.78 -4.09 20.22
CA THR A 78 8.51 -2.95 21.11
C THR A 78 7.02 -2.77 21.36
N HIS A 79 6.21 -2.81 20.30
CA HIS A 79 4.77 -2.54 20.38
C HIS A 79 3.92 -3.82 20.51
N LYS A 80 4.56 -5.00 20.66
CA LYS A 80 3.88 -6.31 20.74
C LYS A 80 2.87 -6.54 19.62
N ALA A 81 3.22 -6.06 18.41
CA ALA A 81 2.37 -6.20 17.24
C ALA A 81 2.35 -7.66 16.75
N LYS A 82 1.19 -8.13 16.31
CA LYS A 82 1.02 -9.54 15.87
C LYS A 82 1.51 -9.79 14.45
N ALA A 83 1.49 -8.77 13.62
CA ALA A 83 1.94 -8.80 12.24
C ALA A 83 2.27 -7.39 11.77
N GLY A 84 3.12 -7.27 10.77
CA GLY A 84 3.49 -6.00 10.17
C GLY A 84 3.98 -6.18 8.74
N GLY A 85 3.99 -5.08 7.99
CA GLY A 85 4.55 -5.01 6.65
C GLY A 85 5.17 -3.64 6.40
N ILE A 86 6.21 -3.62 5.59
CA ILE A 86 6.80 -2.40 5.03
C ILE A 86 6.94 -2.60 3.53
N VAL A 87 6.63 -1.56 2.78
CA VAL A 87 6.94 -1.45 1.37
C VAL A 87 7.66 -0.12 1.13
N VAL A 88 8.71 -0.16 0.32
CA VAL A 88 9.46 1.01 -0.12
C VAL A 88 9.44 1.03 -1.64
N LEU A 89 8.95 2.12 -2.21
CA LEU A 89 8.90 2.36 -3.64
C LEU A 89 9.87 3.47 -4.02
N ASP A 90 10.56 3.30 -5.13
CA ASP A 90 11.12 4.42 -5.87
C ASP A 90 9.97 5.11 -6.61
N SER A 91 9.72 6.38 -6.28
CA SER A 91 8.58 7.11 -6.87
C SER A 91 8.84 7.47 -8.33
N GLN A 92 10.09 7.61 -8.76
CA GLN A 92 10.44 7.98 -10.14
C GLN A 92 10.31 6.80 -11.10
N THR A 93 10.59 5.58 -10.62
CA THR A 93 10.56 4.37 -11.46
C THR A 93 9.33 3.51 -11.21
N GLY A 94 8.75 3.55 -10.00
CA GLY A 94 7.72 2.60 -9.55
C GLY A 94 8.30 1.26 -9.09
N GLU A 95 9.61 1.11 -9.03
CA GLU A 95 10.28 -0.09 -8.55
C GLU A 95 10.06 -0.30 -7.05
N VAL A 96 9.82 -1.55 -6.66
CA VAL A 96 9.73 -1.95 -5.26
C VAL A 96 11.13 -2.21 -4.73
N LEU A 97 11.71 -1.26 -3.98
CA LEU A 97 13.05 -1.37 -3.41
C LEU A 97 13.08 -2.25 -2.16
N ALA A 98 11.98 -2.31 -1.42
CA ALA A 98 11.81 -3.25 -0.30
C ALA A 98 10.35 -3.66 -0.15
N LEU A 99 10.15 -4.93 0.24
CA LEU A 99 8.85 -5.49 0.57
C LEU A 99 9.02 -6.51 1.69
N VAL A 100 8.65 -6.11 2.90
CA VAL A 100 8.85 -6.88 4.13
C VAL A 100 7.52 -7.29 4.75
N ASN A 101 7.45 -8.53 5.20
CA ASN A 101 6.32 -9.08 5.94
C ASN A 101 6.80 -9.79 7.20
N LEU A 102 6.13 -9.58 8.30
CA LEU A 102 6.32 -10.33 9.54
C LEU A 102 4.96 -10.80 10.08
N PRO A 103 4.87 -12.04 10.62
CA PRO A 103 5.90 -13.06 10.66
C PRO A 103 6.26 -13.58 9.26
N THR A 104 7.49 -14.04 9.09
CA THR A 104 8.03 -14.53 7.82
C THR A 104 8.63 -15.94 7.98
N TYR A 105 9.13 -16.50 6.89
CA TYR A 105 9.81 -17.81 6.84
C TYR A 105 11.12 -17.70 6.05
N ASN A 106 12.02 -18.69 6.24
CA ASN A 106 13.20 -18.82 5.42
C ASN A 106 12.83 -19.59 4.13
N PRO A 107 12.96 -18.99 2.93
CA PRO A 107 12.61 -19.68 1.67
C PRO A 107 13.49 -20.90 1.39
N ASN A 108 14.72 -20.93 1.92
CA ASN A 108 15.65 -22.06 1.77
C ASN A 108 15.35 -23.22 2.73
N ASN A 109 14.49 -23.03 3.73
CA ASN A 109 14.10 -24.08 4.67
C ASN A 109 12.71 -24.62 4.32
N ARG A 110 12.66 -25.88 3.88
CA ARG A 110 11.40 -26.55 3.51
C ARG A 110 10.54 -26.94 4.72
N THR A 111 11.13 -27.01 5.93
CA THR A 111 10.39 -27.32 7.17
C THR A 111 9.83 -26.05 7.79
N GLY A 112 8.67 -26.13 8.43
CA GLY A 112 8.06 -25.00 9.16
C GLY A 112 7.36 -23.93 8.30
N ARG A 113 7.13 -24.21 7.02
CA ARG A 113 6.32 -23.37 6.12
C ARG A 113 4.85 -23.59 6.44
N ASN A 114 4.30 -22.77 7.34
CA ASN A 114 2.84 -22.77 7.55
C ASN A 114 2.23 -21.57 6.80
N GLY A 115 0.98 -21.69 6.33
CA GLY A 115 0.30 -20.69 5.51
C GLY A 115 0.26 -19.29 6.12
N ARG A 116 0.32 -19.16 7.46
CA ARG A 116 0.36 -17.85 8.13
C ARG A 116 1.68 -17.12 7.93
N LYS A 117 2.81 -17.84 7.88
CA LYS A 117 4.16 -17.28 7.68
C LYS A 117 4.47 -17.06 6.21
N ALA A 118 3.93 -17.90 5.32
CA ALA A 118 4.12 -17.80 3.88
C ALA A 118 3.38 -16.59 3.26
N ARG A 119 2.26 -16.19 3.85
CA ARG A 119 1.39 -15.14 3.31
C ARG A 119 2.10 -13.78 3.21
N ASN A 120 2.11 -13.19 2.00
CA ASN A 120 2.62 -11.84 1.75
C ASN A 120 1.55 -10.79 2.08
N ARG A 121 1.51 -10.35 3.34
CA ARG A 121 0.47 -9.44 3.87
C ARG A 121 0.44 -8.08 3.19
N VAL A 122 1.58 -7.59 2.71
CA VAL A 122 1.65 -6.31 1.99
C VAL A 122 0.72 -6.30 0.79
N LEU A 123 0.55 -7.45 0.12
CA LEU A 123 -0.21 -7.62 -1.11
C LEU A 123 -1.56 -8.32 -0.91
N THR A 124 -1.66 -9.20 0.10
CA THR A 124 -2.81 -10.09 0.28
C THR A 124 -3.72 -9.72 1.45
N ASP A 125 -3.30 -8.85 2.36
CA ASP A 125 -4.14 -8.34 3.45
C ASP A 125 -4.70 -6.98 3.07
N ILE A 126 -6.00 -6.79 3.29
CA ILE A 126 -6.65 -5.50 3.14
C ILE A 126 -7.01 -4.93 4.51
N PHE A 127 -6.94 -3.63 4.61
CA PHE A 127 -7.31 -2.89 5.82
C PHE A 127 -7.94 -1.54 5.47
N GLU A 128 -8.70 -1.00 6.41
CA GLU A 128 -9.17 0.39 6.29
C GLU A 128 -8.00 1.35 6.54
N PRO A 129 -7.64 2.22 5.59
CA PRO A 129 -6.45 3.07 5.70
C PRO A 129 -6.58 4.21 6.73
N GLY A 130 -7.80 4.53 7.14
CA GLY A 130 -8.03 5.60 8.10
C GLY A 130 -7.50 6.95 7.63
N SER A 131 -6.90 7.70 8.53
CA SER A 131 -6.43 9.07 8.26
C SER A 131 -5.42 9.22 7.12
N THR A 132 -4.83 8.13 6.62
CA THR A 132 -3.99 8.18 5.42
C THR A 132 -4.78 8.46 4.13
N MET A 133 -6.12 8.40 4.17
CA MET A 133 -6.99 8.80 3.05
C MET A 133 -7.26 10.31 2.96
N LYS A 134 -7.07 11.06 4.03
CA LYS A 134 -7.39 12.51 4.08
C LYS A 134 -6.71 13.34 3.00
N PRO A 135 -5.41 13.11 2.66
CA PRO A 135 -4.75 13.81 1.58
C PRO A 135 -5.46 13.68 0.22
N PHE A 136 -6.02 12.51 -0.09
CA PHE A 136 -6.76 12.28 -1.33
C PHE A 136 -8.11 13.02 -1.35
N THR A 137 -8.80 13.11 -0.21
CA THR A 137 -10.02 13.91 -0.07
C THR A 137 -9.72 15.39 -0.29
N VAL A 138 -8.64 15.90 0.31
CA VAL A 138 -8.21 17.29 0.12
C VAL A 138 -7.78 17.52 -1.33
N ALA A 139 -7.02 16.61 -1.93
CA ALA A 139 -6.63 16.68 -3.34
C ALA A 139 -7.85 16.77 -4.27
N SER A 140 -8.87 15.93 -4.04
CA SER A 140 -10.12 15.97 -4.80
C SER A 140 -10.82 17.34 -4.71
N ALA A 141 -10.84 17.95 -3.52
CA ALA A 141 -11.48 19.25 -3.33
C ALA A 141 -10.68 20.42 -3.91
N LEU A 142 -9.36 20.34 -3.88
CA LEU A 142 -8.46 21.30 -4.55
C LEU A 142 -8.60 21.21 -6.08
N GLU A 143 -8.62 20.01 -6.66
CA GLU A 143 -8.82 19.80 -8.10
C GLU A 143 -10.20 20.33 -8.56
N ALA A 144 -11.22 20.09 -7.78
CA ALA A 144 -12.57 20.60 -8.05
C ALA A 144 -12.72 22.13 -7.82
N GLY A 145 -11.65 22.83 -7.39
CA GLY A 145 -11.67 24.26 -7.11
C GLY A 145 -12.59 24.67 -5.96
N LYS A 146 -12.95 23.72 -5.08
CA LYS A 146 -13.87 23.96 -3.95
C LYS A 146 -13.18 24.57 -2.74
N ILE A 147 -11.88 24.40 -2.63
CA ILE A 147 -11.06 24.92 -1.54
C ILE A 147 -9.70 25.40 -2.06
N LYS A 148 -9.02 26.18 -1.22
CA LYS A 148 -7.60 26.52 -1.34
C LYS A 148 -6.89 26.04 -0.07
N PRO A 149 -5.55 25.99 -0.04
CA PRO A 149 -4.77 25.58 1.15
C PRO A 149 -5.10 26.37 2.41
N ASP A 150 -5.36 27.65 2.26
CA ASP A 150 -5.69 28.62 3.30
C ASP A 150 -7.18 28.74 3.62
N THR A 151 -8.06 28.00 2.93
CA THR A 151 -9.51 27.99 3.22
C THR A 151 -9.75 27.49 4.64
N GLU A 152 -10.54 28.26 5.40
CA GLU A 152 -10.79 27.99 6.81
C GLU A 152 -12.07 27.19 7.03
N PHE A 153 -12.02 26.31 8.03
CA PHE A 153 -13.15 25.52 8.53
C PHE A 153 -13.23 25.60 10.05
N ASN A 154 -14.41 25.87 10.57
CA ASN A 154 -14.65 25.73 11.99
C ASN A 154 -14.87 24.26 12.34
N ILE A 155 -13.97 23.66 13.11
CA ILE A 155 -14.03 22.25 13.55
C ILE A 155 -14.48 22.10 15.02
N ALA A 156 -14.70 23.20 15.76
CA ALA A 156 -15.20 23.13 17.13
C ALA A 156 -16.64 22.53 17.16
N PRO A 157 -16.99 21.75 18.17
CA PRO A 157 -16.19 21.30 19.31
C PRO A 157 -15.43 19.97 19.05
N GLY A 158 -14.98 19.69 17.84
CA GLY A 158 -14.31 18.44 17.45
C GLY A 158 -15.32 17.31 17.17
N THR A 159 -16.58 17.65 16.88
CA THR A 159 -17.60 16.66 16.53
C THR A 159 -18.52 17.18 15.42
N ILE A 160 -18.98 16.25 14.58
CA ILE A 160 -19.99 16.53 13.54
C ILE A 160 -20.98 15.36 13.46
N THR A 161 -22.28 15.67 13.41
CA THR A 161 -23.33 14.67 13.30
C THR A 161 -23.87 14.62 11.87
N ILE A 162 -23.96 13.42 11.31
CA ILE A 162 -24.52 13.16 9.98
C ILE A 162 -25.59 12.08 10.13
N GLY A 163 -26.84 12.48 9.95
CA GLY A 163 -27.98 11.65 10.28
C GLY A 163 -27.97 11.24 11.77
N ARG A 164 -27.90 9.95 12.04
CA ARG A 164 -27.86 9.40 13.40
C ARG A 164 -26.44 9.09 13.92
N ARG A 165 -25.39 9.47 13.19
CA ARG A 165 -24.01 9.14 13.54
C ARG A 165 -23.20 10.38 13.81
N THR A 166 -22.51 10.39 14.96
CA THR A 166 -21.56 11.46 15.33
C THR A 166 -20.13 11.01 15.07
N ILE A 167 -19.42 11.77 14.25
CA ILE A 167 -18.00 11.64 13.96
C ILE A 167 -17.24 12.57 14.90
N ARG A 168 -16.09 12.13 15.40
CA ARG A 168 -15.28 12.86 16.38
C ARG A 168 -13.84 12.98 15.91
N ASP A 169 -13.21 14.08 16.26
CA ASP A 169 -11.76 14.20 16.23
C ASP A 169 -11.13 13.42 17.39
N ALA A 170 -9.82 13.20 17.33
CA ALA A 170 -9.08 12.46 18.35
C ALA A 170 -9.12 13.18 19.71
N HIS A 171 -9.19 14.51 19.67
CA HIS A 171 -9.28 15.39 20.84
C HIS A 171 -10.44 16.36 20.70
N ALA A 172 -10.98 16.80 21.83
CA ALA A 172 -11.94 17.91 21.85
C ALA A 172 -11.22 19.19 21.37
N VAL A 173 -11.95 20.04 20.66
CA VAL A 173 -11.42 21.30 20.10
C VAL A 173 -12.16 22.46 20.74
N SER A 174 -11.43 23.39 21.36
CA SER A 174 -12.00 24.61 21.94
C SER A 174 -12.56 25.54 20.83
N ILE A 175 -13.44 26.45 21.21
CA ILE A 175 -14.02 27.41 20.26
C ILE A 175 -12.91 28.30 19.67
N GLU A 176 -11.94 28.71 20.48
CA GLU A 176 -10.81 29.57 20.11
C GLU A 176 -9.84 28.89 19.12
N GLU A 177 -9.66 27.56 19.23
CA GLU A 177 -8.82 26.75 18.34
C GLU A 177 -9.60 26.12 17.19
N GLY A 178 -10.90 26.36 17.12
CA GLY A 178 -11.81 25.68 16.21
C GLY A 178 -11.71 26.14 14.76
N LEU A 179 -11.23 27.34 14.49
CA LEU A 179 -11.03 27.84 13.13
C LEU A 179 -9.66 27.38 12.64
N VAL A 180 -9.66 26.53 11.61
CA VAL A 180 -8.44 25.92 11.07
C VAL A 180 -8.43 25.96 9.55
N THR A 181 -7.25 26.16 8.97
CA THR A 181 -7.07 26.07 7.51
C THR A 181 -7.09 24.60 7.02
N VAL A 182 -7.25 24.40 5.71
CA VAL A 182 -7.13 23.07 5.09
C VAL A 182 -5.78 22.44 5.40
N GLU A 183 -4.70 23.22 5.41
CA GLU A 183 -3.36 22.74 5.80
C GLU A 183 -3.34 22.21 7.23
N GLN A 184 -3.95 22.93 8.15
CA GLN A 184 -4.06 22.51 9.55
C GLN A 184 -5.00 21.30 9.74
N VAL A 185 -6.03 21.14 8.89
CA VAL A 185 -6.87 19.92 8.88
C VAL A 185 -6.00 18.68 8.63
N ILE A 186 -5.06 18.76 7.67
CA ILE A 186 -4.11 17.65 7.39
C ILE A 186 -3.08 17.52 8.50
N GLN A 187 -2.46 18.61 8.93
CA GLN A 187 -1.43 18.63 9.99
C GLN A 187 -1.93 18.01 11.29
N ARG A 188 -3.11 18.45 11.77
CA ARG A 188 -3.74 17.97 13.02
C ARG A 188 -4.52 16.66 12.82
N SER A 189 -4.69 16.22 11.56
CA SER A 189 -5.47 15.02 11.21
C SER A 189 -6.94 15.09 11.63
N SER A 190 -7.62 16.25 11.46
CA SER A 190 -9.02 16.42 11.83
C SER A 190 -9.96 15.58 10.95
N ASN A 191 -10.80 14.75 11.59
CA ASN A 191 -11.90 14.04 10.93
C ASN A 191 -13.00 15.01 10.56
N VAL A 192 -13.35 15.93 11.48
CA VAL A 192 -14.43 16.92 11.31
C VAL A 192 -14.12 17.84 10.13
N GLY A 193 -12.88 18.36 10.06
CA GLY A 193 -12.44 19.20 8.94
C GLY A 193 -12.51 18.46 7.62
N THR A 194 -12.00 17.23 7.57
CA THR A 194 -12.03 16.41 6.35
C THR A 194 -13.45 16.07 5.90
N VAL A 195 -14.36 15.78 6.84
CA VAL A 195 -15.78 15.57 6.54
C VAL A 195 -16.43 16.84 5.97
N LYS A 196 -16.15 18.01 6.55
CA LYS A 196 -16.66 19.28 6.03
C LYS A 196 -16.16 19.54 4.60
N ILE A 197 -14.89 19.28 4.32
CA ILE A 197 -14.32 19.35 2.97
C ILE A 197 -15.03 18.38 2.02
N SER A 198 -15.19 17.12 2.39
CA SER A 198 -15.83 16.10 1.55
C SER A 198 -17.29 16.44 1.19
N LYS A 199 -18.00 17.16 2.06
CA LYS A 199 -19.39 17.62 1.81
C LYS A 199 -19.50 18.69 0.70
N LEU A 200 -18.40 19.33 0.33
CA LEU A 200 -18.35 20.28 -0.78
C LEU A 200 -18.28 19.58 -2.15
N LEU A 201 -18.04 18.26 -2.15
CA LEU A 201 -17.84 17.45 -3.35
C LEU A 201 -19.08 16.60 -3.65
N PRO A 202 -19.44 16.43 -4.94
CA PRO A 202 -20.25 15.30 -5.35
C PRO A 202 -19.53 13.98 -5.00
N ALA A 203 -20.30 12.95 -4.61
CA ALA A 203 -19.75 11.63 -4.33
C ALA A 203 -18.97 11.03 -5.53
N GLN A 204 -19.46 11.31 -6.74
CA GLN A 204 -18.84 10.90 -7.99
C GLN A 204 -17.43 11.48 -8.15
N THR A 205 -17.24 12.77 -7.95
CA THR A 205 -15.94 13.46 -8.06
C THR A 205 -14.92 12.90 -7.07
N MET A 206 -15.33 12.65 -5.82
CA MET A 206 -14.46 12.03 -4.83
C MET A 206 -14.12 10.59 -5.22
N TRP A 207 -15.09 9.82 -5.73
CA TRP A 207 -14.85 8.45 -6.19
C TRP A 207 -13.88 8.41 -7.38
N GLU A 208 -14.02 9.29 -8.36
CA GLU A 208 -13.13 9.39 -9.52
C GLU A 208 -11.69 9.66 -9.11
N THR A 209 -11.48 10.60 -8.20
CA THR A 209 -10.13 10.87 -7.67
C THR A 209 -9.54 9.63 -6.99
N LEU A 210 -10.30 8.94 -6.16
CA LEU A 210 -9.84 7.73 -5.47
C LEU A 210 -9.57 6.59 -6.46
N ASN A 211 -10.47 6.35 -7.42
CA ASN A 211 -10.33 5.32 -8.43
C ASN A 211 -9.10 5.56 -9.32
N ASN A 212 -8.92 6.79 -9.81
CA ASN A 212 -7.79 7.17 -10.65
C ASN A 212 -6.46 7.15 -9.85
N SER A 213 -6.50 7.29 -8.53
CA SER A 213 -5.36 7.06 -7.64
C SER A 213 -5.02 5.58 -7.45
N GLY A 214 -5.75 4.66 -8.08
CA GLY A 214 -5.51 3.22 -8.07
C GLY A 214 -6.22 2.45 -6.96
N PHE A 215 -7.09 3.08 -6.16
CA PHE A 215 -7.86 2.36 -5.14
C PHE A 215 -8.99 1.54 -5.77
N GLY A 216 -9.20 0.32 -5.26
CA GLY A 216 -10.19 -0.62 -5.79
C GLY A 216 -9.73 -1.43 -7.00
N ALA A 217 -8.51 -1.21 -7.50
CA ALA A 217 -7.88 -1.96 -8.58
C ALA A 217 -6.58 -2.65 -8.11
N SER A 218 -6.14 -3.72 -8.80
CA SER A 218 -4.80 -4.28 -8.58
C SER A 218 -3.73 -3.27 -8.99
N THR A 219 -2.57 -3.31 -8.33
CA THR A 219 -1.43 -2.47 -8.71
C THR A 219 -0.75 -2.93 -10.00
N GLY A 220 -1.08 -4.14 -10.47
CA GLY A 220 -0.44 -4.74 -11.64
C GLY A 220 0.97 -5.27 -11.36
N SER A 221 1.30 -5.51 -10.11
CA SER A 221 2.64 -6.00 -9.70
C SER A 221 3.01 -7.37 -10.28
N GLY A 222 2.05 -8.13 -10.80
CA GLY A 222 2.24 -9.51 -11.25
C GLY A 222 2.41 -10.53 -10.11
N PHE A 223 2.34 -10.09 -8.86
CA PHE A 223 2.49 -11.00 -7.72
C PHE A 223 1.24 -11.88 -7.53
N PRO A 224 1.41 -13.21 -7.40
CA PRO A 224 0.29 -14.13 -7.21
C PRO A 224 -0.51 -13.82 -5.94
N GLY A 225 -1.83 -13.73 -6.08
CA GLY A 225 -2.73 -13.49 -4.95
C GLY A 225 -2.80 -12.04 -4.48
N GLU A 226 -2.28 -11.08 -5.25
CA GLU A 226 -2.52 -9.66 -4.99
C GLU A 226 -4.02 -9.35 -4.95
N VAL A 227 -4.47 -8.67 -3.91
CA VAL A 227 -5.88 -8.28 -3.74
C VAL A 227 -6.09 -6.81 -4.10
N LYS A 228 -7.16 -6.51 -4.82
CA LYS A 228 -7.48 -5.15 -5.31
C LYS A 228 -8.07 -4.21 -4.25
N GLY A 229 -8.26 -4.68 -3.01
CA GLY A 229 -8.96 -3.88 -2.01
C GLY A 229 -10.46 -3.71 -2.32
N MET A 230 -11.08 -2.66 -1.78
CA MET A 230 -12.51 -2.38 -1.97
C MET A 230 -12.75 -0.87 -2.02
N LEU A 231 -13.30 -0.41 -3.14
CA LEU A 231 -13.83 0.95 -3.33
C LEU A 231 -15.24 0.84 -3.89
N HIS A 232 -16.23 1.21 -3.10
CA HIS A 232 -17.64 1.12 -3.54
C HIS A 232 -17.97 2.22 -4.56
N LEU A 233 -18.75 1.84 -5.56
CA LEU A 233 -19.29 2.79 -6.55
C LEU A 233 -20.34 3.73 -5.90
N PRO A 234 -20.43 4.99 -6.35
CA PRO A 234 -21.58 5.85 -6.02
C PRO A 234 -22.88 5.28 -6.64
N PRO A 235 -24.05 5.73 -6.16
CA PRO A 235 -24.27 6.82 -5.21
C PRO A 235 -24.00 6.42 -3.76
N TRP A 236 -23.38 7.32 -3.00
CA TRP A 236 -23.13 7.10 -1.58
C TRP A 236 -24.15 7.83 -0.72
N ARG A 237 -24.58 7.18 0.36
CA ARG A 237 -25.28 7.88 1.43
C ARG A 237 -24.36 8.92 2.07
N PRO A 238 -24.86 10.07 2.55
CA PRO A 238 -24.03 11.13 3.14
C PRO A 238 -23.05 10.62 4.21
N ILE A 239 -23.49 9.68 5.05
CA ILE A 239 -22.61 9.10 6.07
C ILE A 239 -21.50 8.27 5.47
N ARG A 240 -21.72 7.56 4.35
CA ARG A 240 -20.65 6.79 3.68
C ARG A 240 -19.59 7.71 3.10
N GLN A 241 -19.99 8.78 2.39
CA GLN A 241 -19.06 9.78 1.87
C GLN A 241 -18.23 10.38 3.00
N ALA A 242 -18.87 10.75 4.09
CA ALA A 242 -18.20 11.29 5.26
C ALA A 242 -17.19 10.32 5.85
N THR A 243 -17.55 9.03 6.03
CA THR A 243 -16.60 8.05 6.60
C THR A 243 -15.47 7.71 5.65
N MET A 244 -15.73 7.60 4.34
CA MET A 244 -14.71 7.36 3.33
C MET A 244 -13.70 8.50 3.23
N SER A 245 -14.11 9.74 3.49
CA SER A 245 -13.22 10.90 3.43
C SER A 245 -12.01 10.80 4.38
N TYR A 246 -12.14 10.05 5.47
CA TYR A 246 -11.05 9.79 6.43
C TYR A 246 -10.73 8.29 6.57
N GLY A 247 -11.04 7.51 5.52
CA GLY A 247 -10.54 6.16 5.31
C GLY A 247 -11.28 5.02 5.99
N HIS A 248 -12.58 5.18 6.28
CA HIS A 248 -13.47 4.10 6.73
C HIS A 248 -14.49 3.73 5.64
N GLY A 249 -14.77 2.43 5.49
CA GLY A 249 -15.64 1.92 4.43
C GLY A 249 -14.98 1.81 3.06
N ILE A 250 -13.66 1.95 3.01
CA ILE A 250 -12.75 1.62 1.92
C ILE A 250 -11.73 0.63 2.47
N ALA A 251 -11.25 -0.31 1.67
CA ALA A 251 -10.19 -1.23 2.07
C ALA A 251 -9.10 -1.26 1.00
N VAL A 252 -7.85 -1.25 1.43
CA VAL A 252 -6.67 -1.20 0.56
C VAL A 252 -5.63 -2.22 0.99
N ASN A 253 -4.79 -2.68 0.09
CA ASN A 253 -3.54 -3.33 0.47
C ASN A 253 -2.43 -2.28 0.64
N LEU A 254 -1.32 -2.65 1.28
CA LEU A 254 -0.27 -1.68 1.60
C LEU A 254 0.47 -1.19 0.36
N LEU A 255 0.64 -2.03 -0.67
CA LEU A 255 1.27 -1.64 -1.94
C LEU A 255 0.41 -0.63 -2.70
N GLN A 256 -0.92 -0.82 -2.74
CA GLN A 256 -1.85 0.16 -3.30
C GLN A 256 -1.71 1.52 -2.63
N LEU A 257 -1.69 1.54 -1.28
CA LEU A 257 -1.57 2.78 -0.53
C LEU A 257 -0.25 3.48 -0.82
N ALA A 258 0.87 2.74 -0.81
CA ALA A 258 2.18 3.28 -1.12
C ALA A 258 2.25 3.84 -2.55
N ARG A 259 1.73 3.10 -3.55
CA ARG A 259 1.65 3.56 -4.93
C ARG A 259 0.83 4.85 -5.06
N ALA A 260 -0.34 4.92 -4.42
CA ALA A 260 -1.18 6.11 -4.47
C ALA A 260 -0.48 7.34 -3.88
N TYR A 261 0.34 7.18 -2.85
CA TYR A 261 1.11 8.29 -2.26
C TYR A 261 2.18 8.83 -3.20
N THR A 262 2.65 8.08 -4.18
CA THR A 262 3.60 8.61 -5.18
C THR A 262 3.02 9.76 -6.00
N LEU A 263 1.69 9.92 -6.08
CA LEU A 263 1.06 11.09 -6.69
C LEU A 263 1.58 12.41 -6.11
N PHE A 264 1.86 12.44 -4.81
CA PHE A 264 2.28 13.67 -4.12
C PHE A 264 3.79 13.95 -4.26
N SER A 265 4.60 12.96 -4.63
CA SER A 265 6.04 13.12 -4.94
C SER A 265 6.32 13.28 -6.43
N GLU A 266 5.44 12.77 -7.30
CA GLU A 266 5.60 12.74 -8.75
C GLU A 266 4.68 13.74 -9.47
N GLU A 267 4.49 14.90 -8.88
CA GLU A 267 3.75 16.01 -9.48
C GLU A 267 2.34 15.63 -9.98
N GLY A 268 1.69 14.69 -9.30
CA GLY A 268 0.35 14.22 -9.62
C GLY A 268 0.28 13.09 -10.63
N LYS A 269 1.42 12.49 -10.97
CA LYS A 269 1.48 11.34 -11.88
C LYS A 269 1.52 10.03 -11.11
N LEU A 270 0.70 9.08 -11.54
CA LEU A 270 0.67 7.71 -11.01
C LEU A 270 1.42 6.78 -11.96
N LYS A 271 2.47 6.15 -11.46
CA LYS A 271 3.27 5.20 -12.24
C LYS A 271 2.86 3.75 -11.98
N PRO A 272 3.09 2.82 -12.92
CA PRO A 272 2.96 1.40 -12.67
C PRO A 272 3.99 0.94 -11.64
N VAL A 273 3.67 -0.11 -10.90
CA VAL A 273 4.60 -0.74 -9.94
C VAL A 273 5.36 -1.87 -10.63
N SER A 274 6.65 -2.00 -10.34
CA SER A 274 7.46 -3.13 -10.79
C SER A 274 8.14 -3.84 -9.62
N LEU A 275 8.07 -5.18 -9.61
CA LEU A 275 8.86 -6.06 -8.76
C LEU A 275 10.17 -6.48 -9.45
N LEU A 276 10.24 -6.27 -10.75
CA LEU A 276 11.44 -6.51 -11.56
C LEU A 276 12.19 -5.20 -11.78
N LYS A 277 13.48 -5.30 -11.89
CA LYS A 277 14.33 -4.19 -12.29
C LYS A 277 13.93 -3.69 -13.68
N ILE A 278 13.85 -2.38 -13.85
CA ILE A 278 13.51 -1.74 -15.11
C ILE A 278 14.69 -0.89 -15.58
N ASP A 279 14.91 -0.86 -16.90
CA ASP A 279 16.01 -0.07 -17.50
C ASP A 279 15.59 1.38 -17.78
N THR A 280 14.31 1.60 -18.08
CA THR A 280 13.79 2.93 -18.41
C THR A 280 12.57 3.24 -17.54
N PRO A 281 12.56 4.37 -16.81
CA PRO A 281 11.40 4.76 -16.01
C PRO A 281 10.14 4.87 -16.87
N PRO A 282 9.02 4.24 -16.44
CA PRO A 282 7.78 4.31 -17.21
C PRO A 282 7.17 5.72 -17.15
N ALA A 283 6.44 6.07 -18.20
CA ALA A 283 5.57 7.23 -18.16
C ALA A 283 4.49 7.03 -17.08
N GLY A 284 4.21 8.08 -16.31
CA GLY A 284 3.10 8.10 -15.35
C GLY A 284 1.85 8.68 -16.01
N GLU A 285 0.67 8.26 -15.53
CA GLU A 285 -0.61 8.87 -15.89
C GLU A 285 -0.91 10.07 -14.98
N GLN A 286 -1.29 11.21 -15.54
CA GLN A 286 -1.64 12.41 -14.76
C GLN A 286 -3.02 12.20 -14.11
N VAL A 287 -3.06 12.12 -12.79
CA VAL A 287 -4.28 11.91 -12.01
C VAL A 287 -4.80 13.21 -11.39
N ILE A 288 -3.90 14.00 -10.84
CA ILE A 288 -4.17 15.32 -10.27
C ILE A 288 -3.18 16.33 -10.83
N SER A 289 -3.53 17.61 -10.81
CA SER A 289 -2.62 18.65 -11.30
C SER A 289 -1.34 18.74 -10.47
N ARG A 290 -0.25 19.17 -11.09
CA ARG A 290 1.01 19.48 -10.40
C ARG A 290 0.81 20.44 -9.23
N LYS A 291 -0.05 21.45 -9.41
CA LYS A 291 -0.38 22.45 -8.38
C LYS A 291 -0.97 21.77 -7.14
N THR A 292 -1.94 20.89 -7.32
CA THR A 292 -2.57 20.14 -6.23
C THR A 292 -1.59 19.19 -5.56
N ALA A 293 -0.80 18.44 -6.33
CA ALA A 293 0.19 17.52 -5.78
C ALA A 293 1.19 18.24 -4.87
N LEU A 294 1.74 19.37 -5.33
CA LEU A 294 2.69 20.18 -4.56
C LEU A 294 2.04 20.80 -3.30
N ALA A 295 0.79 21.25 -3.40
CA ALA A 295 0.06 21.79 -2.24
C ALA A 295 -0.13 20.72 -1.17
N VAL A 296 -0.59 19.52 -1.55
CA VAL A 296 -0.78 18.40 -0.62
C VAL A 296 0.55 17.91 -0.06
N SER A 297 1.62 17.84 -0.87
CA SER A 297 2.97 17.49 -0.40
C SER A 297 3.44 18.42 0.73
N LYS A 298 3.26 19.75 0.57
CA LYS A 298 3.56 20.73 1.63
C LYS A 298 2.75 20.48 2.90
N MET A 299 1.45 20.18 2.77
CA MET A 299 0.61 19.82 3.93
C MET A 299 1.11 18.56 4.64
N LEU A 300 1.61 17.57 3.88
CA LEU A 300 2.18 16.34 4.43
C LEU A 300 3.53 16.59 5.14
N GLU A 301 4.31 17.58 4.71
CA GLU A 301 5.51 18.03 5.44
C GLU A 301 5.14 18.63 6.80
N MET A 302 4.02 19.36 6.90
CA MET A 302 3.55 19.90 8.18
C MET A 302 3.17 18.81 9.20
N VAL A 303 2.80 17.60 8.74
CA VAL A 303 2.48 16.47 9.62
C VAL A 303 3.71 15.98 10.39
N VAL A 304 4.91 16.07 9.80
CA VAL A 304 6.18 15.68 10.43
C VAL A 304 6.89 16.86 11.09
N ALA A 305 6.41 18.08 10.90
CA ALA A 305 6.92 19.27 11.56
C ALA A 305 6.36 19.39 13.00
N LYS A 306 6.90 20.34 13.76
CA LYS A 306 6.42 20.67 15.12
C LYS A 306 4.91 21.02 15.06
N GLY A 307 4.12 20.40 15.93
CA GLY A 307 2.66 20.55 15.96
C GLY A 307 1.89 19.59 15.04
N GLY A 308 2.58 18.80 14.24
CA GLY A 308 2.01 17.69 13.48
C GLY A 308 1.88 16.40 14.27
N THR A 309 1.31 15.37 13.65
CA THR A 309 1.04 14.06 14.30
C THR A 309 2.22 13.08 14.28
N ALA A 310 3.31 13.39 13.53
CA ALA A 310 4.46 12.51 13.36
C ALA A 310 5.82 13.23 13.45
N PRO A 311 6.10 14.06 14.48
CA PRO A 311 7.35 14.83 14.54
C PRO A 311 8.60 13.96 14.65
N LEU A 312 8.46 12.71 15.13
CA LEU A 312 9.58 11.75 15.24
C LEU A 312 10.04 11.19 13.89
N ALA A 313 9.27 11.42 12.81
CA ALA A 313 9.65 10.98 11.48
C ALA A 313 10.56 11.99 10.74
N GLN A 314 10.83 13.14 11.33
CA GLN A 314 11.73 14.14 10.75
C GLN A 314 13.17 13.63 10.72
N ILE A 315 13.86 13.84 9.60
CA ILE A 315 15.25 13.44 9.38
C ILE A 315 16.02 14.69 8.99
N GLU A 316 17.08 15.00 9.72
CA GLU A 316 17.95 16.13 9.43
C GLU A 316 18.57 16.02 8.03
N GLY A 317 18.56 17.10 7.26
CA GLY A 317 19.06 17.13 5.89
C GLY A 317 18.09 16.58 4.83
N TYR A 318 16.91 16.06 5.23
CA TYR A 318 15.91 15.55 4.29
C TYR A 318 14.57 16.27 4.43
N ARG A 319 13.88 16.42 3.30
CA ARG A 319 12.46 16.78 3.30
C ARG A 319 11.65 15.51 3.49
N VAL A 320 10.93 15.44 4.60
CA VAL A 320 10.07 14.31 4.93
C VAL A 320 8.62 14.77 4.92
N ALA A 321 7.78 14.04 4.23
CA ALA A 321 6.34 14.25 4.18
C ALA A 321 5.64 12.92 4.50
N GLY A 322 4.53 12.97 5.23
CA GLY A 322 3.85 11.72 5.58
C GLY A 322 2.50 11.92 6.22
N LYS A 323 1.84 10.80 6.49
CA LYS A 323 0.56 10.78 7.20
C LYS A 323 0.43 9.54 8.06
N THR A 324 0.06 9.72 9.29
CA THR A 324 -0.29 8.61 10.20
C THR A 324 -1.73 8.18 10.01
N GLY A 325 -1.97 6.88 10.20
CA GLY A 325 -3.31 6.29 10.23
C GLY A 325 -3.47 5.34 11.42
N THR A 326 -4.65 5.33 12.02
CA THR A 326 -5.01 4.37 13.06
C THR A 326 -6.48 4.01 12.89
N THR A 327 -6.77 2.73 12.73
CA THR A 327 -8.13 2.23 12.59
C THR A 327 -8.34 1.00 13.47
N HIS A 328 -9.58 0.76 13.87
CA HIS A 328 -9.93 -0.51 14.46
C HIS A 328 -9.93 -1.62 13.41
N LYS A 329 -9.47 -2.80 13.79
CA LYS A 329 -9.53 -3.96 12.89
C LYS A 329 -10.99 -4.33 12.59
N VAL A 330 -11.32 -4.47 11.32
CA VAL A 330 -12.64 -4.94 10.88
C VAL A 330 -12.78 -6.43 11.18
N LYS A 331 -13.96 -6.86 11.67
CA LYS A 331 -14.31 -8.29 11.89
C LYS A 331 -14.75 -8.93 10.57
N ALA A 332 -14.56 -10.24 10.44
CA ALA A 332 -14.99 -11.01 9.26
C ALA A 332 -16.52 -10.92 8.99
N GLY A 333 -17.35 -10.72 10.02
CA GLY A 333 -18.80 -10.56 9.91
C GLY A 333 -19.30 -9.11 9.93
N GLY A 334 -18.42 -8.13 9.77
CA GLY A 334 -18.72 -6.70 9.88
C GLY A 334 -18.58 -6.15 11.31
N GLY A 335 -18.49 -4.81 11.41
CA GLY A 335 -18.18 -4.11 12.65
C GLY A 335 -16.68 -4.19 13.01
N TYR A 336 -16.33 -3.69 14.21
CA TYR A 336 -14.95 -3.51 14.63
C TYR A 336 -14.59 -4.34 15.86
N GLU A 337 -13.32 -4.76 15.92
CA GLU A 337 -12.69 -5.37 17.11
C GLU A 337 -12.32 -4.26 18.10
N LYS A 338 -12.94 -4.24 19.30
CA LYS A 338 -12.78 -3.15 20.28
C LYS A 338 -11.34 -2.92 20.77
N LYS A 339 -10.47 -3.94 20.71
CA LYS A 339 -9.10 -3.90 21.27
C LYS A 339 -8.01 -4.23 20.23
N LYS A 340 -8.33 -4.21 18.94
CA LYS A 340 -7.35 -4.48 17.88
C LYS A 340 -7.34 -3.34 16.90
N TYR A 341 -6.14 -2.88 16.61
CA TYR A 341 -5.88 -1.73 15.74
C TYR A 341 -5.00 -2.13 14.57
N VAL A 342 -5.10 -1.37 13.50
CA VAL A 342 -4.13 -1.29 12.41
C VAL A 342 -3.57 0.13 12.47
N ALA A 343 -2.26 0.26 12.60
CA ALA A 343 -1.54 1.53 12.57
C ALA A 343 -0.70 1.59 11.30
N SER A 344 -0.67 2.73 10.68
CA SER A 344 0.10 3.00 9.47
C SER A 344 0.69 4.41 9.48
#